data_4d40193dac2aa33bfc5932c66f8530ac
#
_entry.id   4d40193dac2aa33bfc5932c66f8530ac
#
_cell.length_a   1.000
_cell.length_b   1.000
_cell.length_c   1.000
_cell.angle_alpha   90.00
_cell.angle_beta   90.00
_cell.angle_gamma   90.00
#
_symmetry.space_group_name_H-M   'P 1'
#
loop_
_entity.id
_entity.type
_entity.pdbx_description
1 polymer ?
#
loop_
_entity_poly.entity_id
_entity_poly.type
_entity_poly.pdbx_seq_one_letter_code
_entity_poly.pdbx_strand_id
1 'polypeptide(L)'
;MKTLRTLIVEPGMAPRVAEVEDTLEAKQKVVGGLIEPVFPPSHKDDVCLIVNEEGKLCGLPWNRAIRLEDGTAYDIIAGTFLILRAPEDSEDFDSLTDEQIGIYTQMYA
;
A
#
# COMPACT_ATOMS: atom_id res chain seq x y z
N MET A 1 -9.95 18.97 -5.67
CA MET A 1 -9.96 17.62 -5.11
C MET A 1 -8.52 17.19 -4.87
N LYS A 2 -8.25 16.63 -3.68
CA LYS A 2 -6.89 16.23 -3.32
C LYS A 2 -6.49 14.94 -4.04
N THR A 3 -5.32 14.95 -4.66
CA THR A 3 -4.74 13.79 -5.32
C THR A 3 -3.48 13.40 -4.58
N LEU A 4 -3.30 12.10 -4.34
CA LEU A 4 -2.15 11.56 -3.63
C LEU A 4 -1.19 10.89 -4.60
N ARG A 5 0.10 11.15 -4.43
CA ARG A 5 1.15 10.44 -5.15
C ARG A 5 1.47 9.17 -4.37
N THR A 6 1.22 8.03 -4.99
CA THR A 6 1.28 6.72 -4.35
C THR A 6 2.12 5.75 -5.16
N LEU A 7 2.34 4.56 -4.59
CA LEU A 7 2.78 3.40 -5.36
C LEU A 7 1.63 2.41 -5.44
N ILE A 8 1.40 1.88 -6.62
CA ILE A 8 0.48 0.76 -6.84
C ILE A 8 1.32 -0.47 -7.08
N VAL A 9 1.03 -1.54 -6.34
CA VAL A 9 1.74 -2.82 -6.45
C VAL A 9 0.75 -3.90 -6.85
N GLU A 10 0.91 -4.39 -8.07
CA GLU A 10 0.08 -5.44 -8.64
C GLU A 10 0.82 -6.77 -8.61
N PRO A 11 0.10 -7.91 -8.47
CA PRO A 11 0.76 -9.23 -8.48
C PRO A 11 1.59 -9.43 -9.75
N GLY A 12 2.85 -9.86 -9.57
CA GLY A 12 3.74 -10.13 -10.69
C GLY A 12 4.30 -8.91 -11.41
N MET A 13 4.01 -7.70 -10.92
CA MET A 13 4.44 -6.45 -11.55
C MET A 13 5.31 -5.64 -10.59
N ALA A 14 6.25 -4.87 -11.15
CA ALA A 14 7.02 -3.93 -10.35
C ALA A 14 6.12 -2.80 -9.82
N PRO A 15 6.42 -2.24 -8.62
CA PRO A 15 5.67 -1.09 -8.13
C PRO A 15 5.70 0.06 -9.14
N ARG A 16 4.59 0.77 -9.28
CA ARG A 16 4.52 1.93 -10.17
C ARG A 16 3.97 3.15 -9.44
N VAL A 17 4.52 4.30 -9.78
CA VAL A 17 4.03 5.58 -9.26
C VAL A 17 2.67 5.88 -9.91
N ALA A 18 1.71 6.28 -9.10
CA ALA A 18 0.38 6.66 -9.59
C ALA A 18 -0.22 7.74 -8.72
N GLU A 19 -0.98 8.62 -9.34
CA GLU A 19 -1.77 9.61 -8.63
C GLU A 19 -3.18 9.04 -8.43
N VAL A 20 -3.62 9.03 -7.17
CA VAL A 20 -4.92 8.48 -6.78
C VAL A 20 -5.66 9.56 -5.99
N GLU A 21 -6.91 9.81 -6.32
CA GLU A 21 -7.72 10.76 -5.56
C GLU A 21 -7.85 10.30 -4.11
N ASP A 22 -7.79 11.25 -3.17
CA ASP A 22 -7.95 10.96 -1.75
C ASP A 22 -9.41 10.77 -1.39
N THR A 23 -10.03 9.77 -1.98
CA THR A 23 -11.41 9.36 -1.70
C THR A 23 -11.44 7.87 -1.41
N LEU A 24 -12.45 7.44 -0.68
CA LEU A 24 -12.66 6.03 -0.40
C LEU A 24 -12.88 5.26 -1.69
N GLU A 25 -13.72 5.81 -2.58
CA GLU A 25 -14.08 5.17 -3.85
C GLU A 25 -12.86 4.92 -4.74
N ALA A 26 -11.96 5.90 -4.83
CA ALA A 26 -10.76 5.76 -5.66
C ALA A 26 -9.85 4.65 -5.13
N LYS A 27 -9.68 4.57 -3.81
CA LYS A 27 -8.85 3.53 -3.18
C LYS A 27 -9.49 2.15 -3.34
N GLN A 28 -10.80 2.06 -3.13
CA GLN A 28 -11.55 0.81 -3.33
C GLN A 28 -11.44 0.31 -4.77
N LYS A 29 -11.48 1.21 -5.73
CA LYS A 29 -11.34 0.86 -7.15
C LYS A 29 -9.97 0.25 -7.44
N VAL A 30 -8.90 0.78 -6.83
CA VAL A 30 -7.55 0.25 -7.04
C VAL A 30 -7.41 -1.16 -6.46
N VAL A 31 -7.88 -1.39 -5.24
CA VAL A 31 -7.71 -2.69 -4.57
C VAL A 31 -8.82 -3.69 -4.92
N GLY A 32 -9.88 -3.23 -5.56
CA GLY A 32 -10.96 -4.10 -6.00
C GLY A 32 -11.97 -4.49 -4.93
N GLY A 33 -12.10 -3.70 -3.87
CA GLY A 33 -13.05 -3.98 -2.79
C GLY A 33 -12.84 -3.09 -1.58
N LEU A 34 -13.36 -3.51 -0.44
CA LEU A 34 -13.20 -2.78 0.82
C LEU A 34 -11.73 -2.65 1.17
N ILE A 35 -11.35 -1.51 1.73
CA ILE A 35 -9.94 -1.23 2.06
C ILE A 35 -9.66 -1.46 3.54
N GLU A 36 -8.41 -1.87 3.81
CA GLU A 36 -7.87 -1.97 5.16
C GLU A 36 -6.48 -1.35 5.18
N PRO A 37 -6.22 -0.37 6.06
CA PRO A 37 -4.87 0.15 6.24
C PRO A 37 -4.04 -0.82 7.07
N VAL A 38 -2.81 -1.06 6.62
CA VAL A 38 -1.86 -1.94 7.31
C VAL A 38 -0.57 -1.18 7.54
N PHE A 39 -0.01 -1.29 8.75
CA PHE A 39 1.20 -0.59 9.16
C PHE A 39 2.31 -1.62 9.46
N PRO A 40 3.03 -2.10 8.43
CA PRO A 40 4.08 -3.09 8.64
C PRO A 40 5.21 -2.54 9.52
N PRO A 41 5.77 -3.35 10.44
CA PRO A 41 6.89 -2.91 11.29
C PRO A 41 8.14 -2.48 10.52
N SER A 42 8.31 -2.97 9.29
CA SER A 42 9.43 -2.59 8.42
C SER A 42 9.26 -1.24 7.75
N HIS A 43 8.05 -0.65 7.82
CA HIS A 43 7.79 0.67 7.27
C HIS A 43 8.13 1.77 8.27
N LYS A 44 8.53 2.93 7.76
CA LYS A 44 8.91 4.10 8.56
C LYS A 44 8.16 5.34 8.07
N ASP A 45 8.21 6.39 8.88
CA ASP A 45 7.71 7.72 8.50
C ASP A 45 6.24 7.73 8.05
N ASP A 46 5.38 7.07 8.82
CA ASP A 46 3.93 7.04 8.59
C ASP A 46 3.52 6.33 7.28
N VAL A 47 4.42 5.61 6.65
CA VAL A 47 4.09 4.88 5.42
C VAL A 47 3.24 3.67 5.75
N CYS A 48 2.11 3.55 5.07
CA CYS A 48 1.21 2.43 5.25
C CYS A 48 0.78 1.82 3.92
N LEU A 49 0.21 0.64 4.02
CA LEU A 49 -0.38 -0.05 2.89
C LEU A 49 -1.90 0.05 2.96
N ILE A 50 -2.54 0.22 1.82
CA ILE A 50 -3.99 0.07 1.69
C ILE A 50 -4.23 -1.20 0.92
N VAL A 51 -4.79 -2.20 1.58
CA VAL A 51 -5.00 -3.53 1.00
C VAL A 51 -6.50 -3.82 0.87
N ASN A 52 -6.83 -4.85 0.07
CA ASN A 52 -8.20 -5.35 0.03
C ASN A 52 -8.47 -6.13 1.30
N GLU A 53 -9.43 -5.70 2.08
CA GLU A 53 -9.79 -6.31 3.38
C GLU A 53 -10.13 -7.79 3.26
N GLU A 54 -10.72 -8.20 2.13
CA GLU A 54 -11.18 -9.56 1.91
C GLU A 54 -10.37 -10.30 0.85
N GLY A 55 -9.17 -9.80 0.52
CA GLY A 55 -8.37 -10.36 -0.58
C GLY A 55 -8.12 -11.86 -0.46
N LYS A 56 -7.76 -12.33 0.73
CA LYS A 56 -7.51 -13.76 0.97
C LYS A 56 -8.78 -14.58 0.87
N LEU A 57 -9.88 -14.08 1.41
CA LEU A 57 -11.18 -14.76 1.39
C LEU A 57 -11.74 -14.84 -0.04
N CYS A 58 -11.49 -13.81 -0.84
CA CYS A 58 -11.95 -13.76 -2.23
C CYS A 58 -11.04 -14.54 -3.19
N GLY A 59 -9.95 -15.10 -2.69
CA GLY A 59 -9.01 -15.86 -3.51
C GLY A 59 -8.22 -15.01 -4.49
N LEU A 60 -7.96 -13.73 -4.16
CA LEU A 60 -7.14 -12.88 -5.03
C LEU A 60 -5.71 -13.42 -5.09
N PRO A 61 -4.99 -13.17 -6.20
CA PRO A 61 -3.62 -13.67 -6.34
C PRO A 61 -2.70 -13.17 -5.24
N TRP A 62 -1.80 -14.05 -4.74
CA TRP A 62 -0.75 -13.64 -3.81
C TRP A 62 0.13 -12.59 -4.47
N ASN A 63 0.50 -11.56 -3.70
CA ASN A 63 1.24 -10.43 -4.24
C ASN A 63 2.61 -10.30 -3.59
N ARG A 64 2.67 -9.81 -2.37
CA ARG A 64 3.94 -9.55 -1.67
C ARG A 64 3.86 -10.00 -0.22
N ALA A 65 4.99 -10.41 0.34
CA ALA A 65 5.11 -10.69 1.76
C ALA A 65 5.26 -9.39 2.55
N ILE A 66 4.62 -9.34 3.72
CA ILE A 66 4.86 -8.29 4.72
C ILE A 66 5.92 -8.83 5.66
N ARG A 67 6.96 -8.03 5.93
CA ARG A 67 8.11 -8.48 6.70
C ARG A 67 8.31 -7.68 7.97
N LEU A 68 8.93 -8.33 8.96
CA LEU A 68 9.46 -7.67 10.15
C LEU A 68 10.74 -6.91 9.77
N GLU A 69 11.26 -6.09 10.69
CA GLU A 69 12.48 -5.32 10.44
C GLU A 69 13.70 -6.22 10.17
N ASP A 70 13.72 -7.43 10.71
CA ASP A 70 14.79 -8.39 10.48
C ASP A 70 14.68 -9.14 9.15
N GLY A 71 13.66 -8.85 8.36
CA GLY A 71 13.42 -9.48 7.07
C GLY A 71 12.53 -10.72 7.11
N THR A 72 12.14 -11.17 8.30
CA THR A 72 11.26 -12.34 8.45
C THR A 72 9.87 -12.03 7.94
N ALA A 73 9.34 -12.87 7.04
CA ALA A 73 7.97 -12.72 6.57
C ALA A 73 6.99 -13.17 7.66
N TYR A 74 5.96 -12.36 7.92
CA TYR A 74 4.93 -12.71 8.90
C TYR A 74 3.51 -12.72 8.32
N ASP A 75 3.34 -12.18 7.13
CA ASP A 75 2.04 -12.21 6.43
C ASP A 75 2.26 -12.06 4.93
N ILE A 76 1.23 -12.33 4.14
CA ILE A 76 1.24 -12.19 2.69
C ILE A 76 0.01 -11.40 2.28
N ILE A 77 0.20 -10.42 1.39
CA ILE A 77 -0.89 -9.63 0.83
C ILE A 77 -1.42 -10.34 -0.41
N ALA A 78 -2.75 -10.50 -0.48
CA ALA A 78 -3.44 -11.00 -1.67
C ALA A 78 -4.09 -9.82 -2.42
N GLY A 79 -3.86 -9.73 -3.71
CA GLY A 79 -4.40 -8.69 -4.57
C GLY A 79 -3.55 -7.43 -4.63
N THR A 80 -3.98 -6.50 -5.47
CA THR A 80 -3.32 -5.19 -5.66
C THR A 80 -3.43 -4.35 -4.39
N PHE A 81 -2.36 -3.63 -4.06
CA PHE A 81 -2.39 -2.71 -2.92
C PHE A 81 -1.72 -1.38 -3.26
N LEU A 82 -2.01 -0.38 -2.42
CA LEU A 82 -1.43 0.96 -2.50
C LEU A 82 -0.43 1.17 -1.38
N ILE A 83 0.59 1.97 -1.64
CA ILE A 83 1.49 2.50 -0.62
C ILE A 83 1.34 4.01 -0.58
N LEU A 84 1.07 4.56 0.60
CA LEU A 84 0.90 5.98 0.82
C LEU A 84 1.27 6.33 2.26
N ARG A 85 1.09 7.59 2.67
CA ARG A 85 1.34 7.99 4.06
C ARG A 85 0.04 8.20 4.83
N ALA A 86 0.07 7.85 6.11
CA ALA A 86 -1.01 8.11 7.04
C ALA A 86 -0.43 8.81 8.29
N PRO A 87 -0.21 10.13 8.22
CA PRO A 87 0.40 10.87 9.33
C PRO A 87 -0.41 10.74 10.62
N GLU A 88 0.28 10.53 11.74
CA GLU A 88 -0.37 10.33 13.04
C GLU A 88 -1.18 11.54 13.51
N ASP A 89 -0.76 12.74 13.13
CA ASP A 89 -1.39 13.99 13.54
C ASP A 89 -2.50 14.44 12.59
N SER A 90 -2.91 13.58 11.65
CA SER A 90 -3.93 13.91 10.66
C SER A 90 -4.87 12.73 10.47
N GLU A 91 -6.14 13.02 10.17
CA GLU A 91 -7.12 12.02 9.79
C GLU A 91 -7.04 11.69 8.30
N ASP A 92 -6.30 12.50 7.54
CA ASP A 92 -6.18 12.34 6.09
C ASP A 92 -4.93 11.57 5.73
N PHE A 93 -5.01 10.84 4.61
CA PHE A 93 -3.82 10.27 3.97
C PHE A 93 -3.02 11.37 3.27
N ASP A 94 -1.77 11.09 2.98
CA ASP A 94 -0.90 12.03 2.29
C ASP A 94 -0.01 11.31 1.27
N SER A 95 0.60 12.10 0.39
CA SER A 95 1.47 11.59 -0.66
C SER A 95 2.80 11.08 -0.11
N LEU A 96 3.36 10.08 -0.79
CA LEU A 96 4.74 9.66 -0.55
C LEU A 96 5.69 10.77 -1.00
N THR A 97 6.82 10.91 -0.30
CA THR A 97 7.93 11.76 -0.75
C THR A 97 8.71 11.03 -1.85
N ASP A 98 9.55 11.78 -2.59
CA ASP A 98 10.42 11.17 -3.61
C ASP A 98 11.34 10.11 -3.02
N GLU A 99 11.88 10.37 -1.83
CA GLU A 99 12.74 9.43 -1.12
C GLU A 99 11.98 8.15 -0.77
N GLN A 100 10.76 8.29 -0.26
CA GLN A 100 9.92 7.13 0.08
C GLN A 100 9.56 6.31 -1.15
N ILE A 101 9.26 6.95 -2.25
CA ILE A 101 8.99 6.25 -3.52
C ILE A 101 10.18 5.38 -3.91
N GLY A 102 11.39 5.89 -3.80
CA GLY A 102 12.60 5.11 -4.08
C GLY A 102 12.77 3.92 -3.15
N ILE A 103 12.61 4.14 -1.85
CA ILE A 103 12.77 3.10 -0.82
C ILE A 103 11.75 1.97 -1.03
N TYR A 104 10.47 2.31 -1.18
CA TYR A 104 9.42 1.30 -1.24
C TYR A 104 9.30 0.65 -2.61
N THR A 105 9.72 1.32 -3.68
CA THR A 105 9.87 0.67 -4.98
C THR A 105 10.88 -0.48 -4.90
N GLN A 106 11.99 -0.28 -4.20
CA GLN A 106 12.98 -1.35 -4.00
C GLN A 106 12.49 -2.43 -3.05
N MET A 107 11.84 -2.03 -1.96
CA MET A 107 11.35 -2.97 -0.96
C MET A 107 10.37 -3.99 -1.55
N TYR A 108 9.53 -3.55 -2.49
CA TYR A 108 8.49 -4.38 -3.09
C TYR A 108 8.77 -4.71 -4.56
N ALA A 109 10.02 -4.60 -4.95
CA ALA A 109 10.44 -4.96 -6.33
C ALA A 109 10.15 -6.41 -6.69
#